data_f3e25a143c69fdb66a9155768e02b41e
#
_entry.id   f3e25a143c69fdb66a9155768e02b41e
#
_cell.length_a   1.000
_cell.length_b   1.000
_cell.length_c   1.000
_cell.angle_alpha   90.00
_cell.angle_beta   90.00
_cell.angle_gamma   90.00
#
_symmetry.space_group_name_H-M   'P 1'
#
loop_
_entity.id
_entity.type
_entity.pdbx_description
1 polymer ?
#
loop_
_entity_poly.entity_id
_entity_poly.type
_entity_poly.pdbx_seq_one_letter_code
_entity_poly.pdbx_strand_id
1 'polypeptide(L)'
;GDVYKRQEESIEKMVWKLGDTQAEDHPEVVSFGQFGEKLEHLTNGQIQVEIYPNSALGNHREMLESVQMGNLEITKCMSTDLSFYVEESAIFGLPYIFTSLEHMDACLIGGLKDWFNNLLAEKDLVVIAWLDAGSRSVYNSKNAINKMEDMNGLLLRVPENDVFMSSMAAFGATGTPMPMGDIYSALQTGVIDGAENAAPVLYSMKHYEVAKYFSLTEHIRTPDVLIMSKSYLE
;
A
#
# COMPACT_ATOMS: atom_id res chain seq x y z
N GLY A 1 57.82 0.86 -20.30
CA GLY A 1 56.95 1.16 -19.17
C GLY A 1 55.52 1.04 -19.62
N ASP A 2 54.93 -0.17 -19.44
CA ASP A 2 53.55 -0.44 -19.80
C ASP A 2 52.65 0.23 -18.77
N VAL A 3 51.97 1.27 -19.21
CA VAL A 3 50.89 1.90 -18.45
C VAL A 3 49.67 1.03 -18.64
N TYR A 4 49.38 0.18 -17.67
CA TYR A 4 48.06 -0.45 -17.52
C TYR A 4 47.04 0.67 -17.30
N LYS A 5 46.40 1.15 -18.37
CA LYS A 5 45.10 1.83 -18.27
C LYS A 5 44.10 0.77 -17.83
N ARG A 6 43.74 0.75 -16.56
CA ARG A 6 42.46 0.16 -16.15
C ARG A 6 41.38 0.85 -16.96
N GLN A 7 40.78 0.15 -17.91
CA GLN A 7 39.48 0.52 -18.43
C GLN A 7 38.56 0.48 -17.20
N GLU A 8 38.13 1.64 -16.74
CA GLU A 8 36.94 1.75 -15.97
C GLU A 8 35.81 1.26 -16.89
N GLU A 9 35.40 0.02 -16.73
CA GLU A 9 34.12 -0.45 -17.29
C GLU A 9 33.08 0.53 -16.82
N SER A 10 32.48 1.25 -17.75
CA SER A 10 31.33 2.12 -17.45
C SER A 10 30.20 1.20 -17.02
N ILE A 11 30.02 1.07 -15.72
CA ILE A 11 28.92 0.28 -15.15
C ILE A 11 27.63 0.97 -15.61
N GLU A 12 26.80 0.23 -16.33
CA GLU A 12 25.53 0.72 -16.85
C GLU A 12 24.63 1.11 -15.66
N LYS A 13 24.23 2.38 -15.63
CA LYS A 13 23.32 2.86 -14.58
C LYS A 13 21.92 2.33 -14.84
N MET A 14 21.34 1.73 -13.84
CA MET A 14 19.95 1.30 -13.83
C MET A 14 19.08 2.32 -13.11
N VAL A 15 17.92 2.62 -13.69
CA VAL A 15 16.89 3.45 -13.05
C VAL A 15 15.73 2.54 -12.72
N TRP A 16 15.43 2.41 -11.42
CA TRP A 16 14.28 1.69 -10.93
C TRP A 16 13.14 2.65 -10.62
N LYS A 17 11.98 2.40 -11.18
CA LYS A 17 10.76 3.17 -10.91
C LYS A 17 10.01 2.53 -9.76
N LEU A 18 9.60 3.36 -8.80
CA LEU A 18 8.77 2.96 -7.68
C LEU A 18 7.44 3.72 -7.75
N GLY A 19 6.35 2.99 -7.98
CA GLY A 19 5.00 3.54 -8.05
C GLY A 19 4.24 3.44 -6.73
N ASP A 20 3.50 4.49 -6.36
CA ASP A 20 2.58 4.51 -5.22
C ASP A 20 1.35 5.35 -5.54
N THR A 21 0.23 5.00 -4.89
CA THR A 21 -1.04 5.75 -5.01
C THR A 21 -1.14 6.91 -4.02
N GLN A 22 -0.28 6.97 -3.00
CA GLN A 22 -0.28 7.99 -1.97
C GLN A 22 0.28 9.32 -2.47
N ALA A 23 -0.06 10.42 -1.76
CA ALA A 23 0.47 11.74 -2.05
C ALA A 23 1.97 11.83 -1.76
N GLU A 24 2.66 12.77 -2.42
CA GLU A 24 4.10 12.97 -2.32
C GLU A 24 4.58 13.25 -0.88
N ASP A 25 3.75 13.91 -0.07
CA ASP A 25 4.03 14.23 1.34
C ASP A 25 3.63 13.14 2.32
N HIS A 26 3.11 12.01 1.84
CA HIS A 26 2.79 10.87 2.69
C HIS A 26 4.07 10.28 3.32
N PRO A 27 4.08 9.92 4.62
CA PRO A 27 5.28 9.43 5.30
C PRO A 27 5.96 8.24 4.62
N GLU A 28 5.19 7.32 4.04
CA GLU A 28 5.74 6.20 3.29
C GLU A 28 6.48 6.67 2.05
N VAL A 29 5.87 7.56 1.25
CA VAL A 29 6.49 8.11 0.02
C VAL A 29 7.78 8.84 0.35
N VAL A 30 7.80 9.62 1.43
CA VAL A 30 9.02 10.28 1.91
C VAL A 30 10.09 9.25 2.29
N SER A 31 9.70 8.13 2.92
CA SER A 31 10.64 7.06 3.27
C SER A 31 11.24 6.35 2.05
N PHE A 32 10.51 6.30 0.94
CA PHE A 32 11.02 5.74 -0.32
C PHE A 32 12.14 6.62 -0.93
N GLY A 33 12.10 7.93 -0.72
CA GLY A 33 13.23 8.81 -1.05
C GLY A 33 14.51 8.41 -0.32
N GLN A 34 14.41 8.18 0.99
CA GLN A 34 15.53 7.71 1.81
C GLN A 34 16.01 6.31 1.41
N PHE A 35 15.09 5.42 1.03
CA PHE A 35 15.42 4.11 0.48
C PHE A 35 16.23 4.25 -0.81
N GLY A 36 15.78 5.10 -1.74
CA GLY A 36 16.46 5.35 -3.01
C GLY A 36 17.88 5.92 -2.82
N GLU A 37 18.03 6.95 -1.97
CA GLU A 37 19.33 7.52 -1.64
C GLU A 37 20.31 6.48 -1.05
N LYS A 38 19.79 5.64 -0.13
CA LYS A 38 20.59 4.58 0.48
C LYS A 38 21.00 3.51 -0.52
N LEU A 39 20.09 3.12 -1.43
CA LEU A 39 20.37 2.13 -2.47
C LEU A 39 21.41 2.66 -3.45
N GLU A 40 21.28 3.92 -3.89
CA GLU A 40 22.26 4.57 -4.77
C GLU A 40 23.65 4.60 -4.11
N HIS A 41 23.71 4.96 -2.82
CA HIS A 41 24.98 4.96 -2.09
C HIS A 41 25.59 3.55 -1.97
N LEU A 42 24.78 2.54 -1.62
CA LEU A 42 25.26 1.15 -1.45
C LEU A 42 25.71 0.51 -2.77
N THR A 43 25.14 0.96 -3.88
CA THR A 43 25.48 0.47 -5.23
C THR A 43 26.51 1.34 -5.96
N ASN A 44 27.14 2.30 -5.25
CA ASN A 44 28.08 3.27 -5.83
C ASN A 44 27.50 4.01 -7.06
N GLY A 45 26.20 4.38 -6.98
CA GLY A 45 25.50 5.10 -8.04
C GLY A 45 25.04 4.24 -9.22
N GLN A 46 25.10 2.91 -9.11
CA GLN A 46 24.66 2.01 -10.18
C GLN A 46 23.14 1.92 -10.29
N ILE A 47 22.43 1.99 -9.15
CA ILE A 47 20.98 1.92 -9.09
C ILE A 47 20.44 3.25 -8.56
N GLN A 48 19.60 3.91 -9.33
CA GLN A 48 18.83 5.09 -8.92
C GLN A 48 17.36 4.72 -8.83
N VAL A 49 16.65 5.25 -7.84
CA VAL A 49 15.21 5.03 -7.68
C VAL A 49 14.46 6.32 -8.00
N GLU A 50 13.57 6.26 -8.97
CA GLU A 50 12.62 7.32 -9.29
C GLU A 50 11.26 6.99 -8.67
N ILE A 51 10.71 7.93 -7.88
CA ILE A 51 9.44 7.73 -7.17
C ILE A 51 8.30 8.41 -7.93
N TYR A 52 7.22 7.67 -8.15
CA TYR A 52 6.01 8.10 -8.85
C TYR A 52 4.80 8.02 -7.92
N PRO A 53 4.54 9.08 -7.13
CA PRO A 53 3.41 9.15 -6.21
C PRO A 53 2.11 9.50 -6.95
N ASN A 54 1.01 9.69 -6.19
CA ASN A 54 -0.29 10.17 -6.67
C ASN A 54 -0.89 9.32 -7.80
N SER A 55 -0.70 8.01 -7.79
CA SER A 55 -1.16 7.12 -8.86
C SER A 55 -0.63 7.48 -10.25
N ALA A 56 0.54 8.11 -10.35
CA ALA A 56 1.10 8.56 -11.63
C ALA A 56 1.36 7.41 -12.62
N LEU A 57 1.56 6.18 -12.12
CA LEU A 57 1.76 4.96 -12.91
C LEU A 57 0.53 4.04 -12.93
N GLY A 58 -0.62 4.51 -12.42
CA GLY A 58 -1.86 3.75 -12.35
C GLY A 58 -2.32 3.47 -10.91
N ASN A 59 -3.41 2.71 -10.77
CA ASN A 59 -3.89 2.23 -9.47
C ASN A 59 -3.05 1.04 -8.97
N HIS A 60 -3.31 0.55 -7.75
CA HIS A 60 -2.55 -0.57 -7.16
C HIS A 60 -2.52 -1.81 -8.04
N ARG A 61 -3.66 -2.18 -8.63
CA ARG A 61 -3.76 -3.37 -9.48
C ARG A 61 -2.94 -3.22 -10.76
N GLU A 62 -3.07 -2.09 -11.44
CA GLU A 62 -2.35 -1.81 -12.68
C GLU A 62 -0.82 -1.81 -12.46
N MET A 63 -0.37 -1.23 -11.34
CA MET A 63 1.05 -1.24 -10.96
C MET A 63 1.55 -2.64 -10.61
N LEU A 64 0.77 -3.44 -9.86
CA LEU A 64 1.11 -4.84 -9.56
C LEU A 64 1.23 -5.70 -10.81
N GLU A 65 0.28 -5.57 -11.75
CA GLU A 65 0.34 -6.24 -13.04
C GLU A 65 1.59 -5.80 -13.84
N SER A 66 1.93 -4.50 -13.80
CA SER A 66 3.15 -3.98 -14.44
C SER A 66 4.42 -4.54 -13.83
N VAL A 67 4.48 -4.70 -12.50
CA VAL A 67 5.63 -5.33 -11.82
C VAL A 67 5.74 -6.80 -12.22
N GLN A 68 4.64 -7.54 -12.22
CA GLN A 68 4.65 -8.97 -12.60
C GLN A 68 5.11 -9.18 -14.05
N MET A 69 4.75 -8.24 -14.96
CA MET A 69 5.18 -8.29 -16.36
C MET A 69 6.62 -7.77 -16.58
N GLY A 70 7.29 -7.25 -15.55
CA GLY A 70 8.62 -6.65 -15.67
C GLY A 70 8.65 -5.27 -16.35
N ASN A 71 7.52 -4.56 -16.41
CA ASN A 71 7.40 -3.20 -16.96
C ASN A 71 7.58 -2.10 -15.90
N LEU A 72 7.52 -2.46 -14.63
CA LEU A 72 7.75 -1.61 -13.47
C LEU A 72 8.63 -2.39 -12.49
N GLU A 73 9.65 -1.74 -11.95
CA GLU A 73 10.59 -2.40 -11.05
C GLU A 73 9.98 -2.63 -9.67
N ILE A 74 9.37 -1.60 -9.07
CA ILE A 74 8.85 -1.65 -7.70
C ILE A 74 7.49 -0.99 -7.63
N THR A 75 6.58 -1.57 -6.88
CA THR A 75 5.36 -0.88 -6.42
C THR A 75 5.11 -1.09 -4.95
N LYS A 76 4.50 -0.10 -4.29
CA LYS A 76 3.93 -0.26 -2.97
C LYS A 76 2.45 -0.65 -3.12
N CYS A 77 2.01 -1.62 -2.34
CA CYS A 77 0.60 -1.97 -2.23
C CYS A 77 0.29 -2.48 -0.82
N MET A 78 -0.98 -2.63 -0.50
CA MET A 78 -1.38 -3.40 0.69
C MET A 78 -1.08 -4.89 0.47
N SER A 79 -0.68 -5.59 1.51
CA SER A 79 -0.51 -7.06 1.42
C SER A 79 -1.79 -7.77 0.96
N THR A 80 -2.97 -7.20 1.27
CA THR A 80 -4.28 -7.69 0.82
C THR A 80 -4.50 -7.57 -0.69
N ASP A 81 -3.86 -6.62 -1.36
CA ASP A 81 -4.00 -6.45 -2.82
C ASP A 81 -3.40 -7.63 -3.58
N LEU A 82 -2.51 -8.37 -2.92
CA LEU A 82 -1.89 -9.58 -3.47
C LEU A 82 -2.84 -10.79 -3.52
N SER A 83 -4.07 -10.66 -3.00
CA SER A 83 -5.11 -11.72 -3.08
C SER A 83 -5.48 -12.11 -4.52
N PHE A 84 -5.20 -11.25 -5.49
CA PHE A 84 -5.33 -11.61 -6.92
C PHE A 84 -4.34 -12.67 -7.37
N TYR A 85 -3.22 -12.83 -6.68
CA TYR A 85 -2.16 -13.81 -6.98
C TYR A 85 -2.12 -14.96 -5.97
N VAL A 86 -2.38 -14.64 -4.70
CA VAL A 86 -2.31 -15.54 -3.55
C VAL A 86 -3.52 -15.27 -2.67
N GLU A 87 -4.56 -16.10 -2.76
CA GLU A 87 -5.83 -15.94 -2.06
C GLU A 87 -5.64 -15.79 -0.54
N GLU A 88 -4.65 -16.52 0.02
CA GLU A 88 -4.33 -16.50 1.44
C GLU A 88 -3.96 -15.11 1.96
N SER A 89 -3.52 -14.18 1.11
CA SER A 89 -3.21 -12.81 1.50
C SER A 89 -4.43 -12.03 2.00
N ALA A 90 -5.63 -12.49 1.70
CA ALA A 90 -6.87 -11.93 2.22
C ALA A 90 -6.93 -11.92 3.76
N ILE A 91 -6.19 -12.83 4.43
CA ILE A 91 -6.09 -12.88 5.89
C ILE A 91 -5.62 -11.54 6.49
N PHE A 92 -4.74 -10.83 5.82
CA PHE A 92 -4.22 -9.54 6.29
C PHE A 92 -5.30 -8.44 6.38
N GLY A 93 -6.41 -8.60 5.69
CA GLY A 93 -7.54 -7.65 5.68
C GLY A 93 -8.66 -8.00 6.66
N LEU A 94 -8.54 -9.10 7.42
CA LEU A 94 -9.57 -9.46 8.39
C LEU A 94 -9.61 -8.45 9.54
N PRO A 95 -10.81 -7.96 9.90
CA PRO A 95 -10.96 -7.03 11.03
C PRO A 95 -10.41 -7.60 12.33
N TYR A 96 -9.65 -6.74 13.04
CA TYR A 96 -9.10 -7.03 14.37
C TYR A 96 -8.18 -8.26 14.47
N ILE A 97 -7.67 -8.80 13.33
CA ILE A 97 -6.72 -9.93 13.36
C ILE A 97 -5.39 -9.50 14.02
N PHE A 98 -4.93 -8.29 13.73
CA PHE A 98 -3.80 -7.68 14.43
C PHE A 98 -4.33 -6.64 15.42
N THR A 99 -4.10 -6.88 16.70
CA THR A 99 -4.62 -6.05 17.79
C THR A 99 -3.73 -4.86 18.14
N SER A 100 -2.49 -4.88 17.68
CA SER A 100 -1.52 -3.77 17.82
C SER A 100 -0.41 -3.90 16.78
N LEU A 101 0.44 -2.87 16.66
CA LEU A 101 1.64 -2.90 15.82
C LEU A 101 2.60 -4.00 16.30
N GLU A 102 2.83 -4.09 17.61
CA GLU A 102 3.73 -5.10 18.20
C GLU A 102 3.22 -6.53 17.93
N HIS A 103 1.90 -6.74 17.94
CA HIS A 103 1.32 -8.04 17.59
C HIS A 103 1.54 -8.36 16.11
N MET A 104 1.29 -7.42 15.22
CA MET A 104 1.54 -7.58 13.78
C MET A 104 3.03 -7.90 13.53
N ASP A 105 3.94 -7.12 14.11
CA ASP A 105 5.39 -7.34 13.96
C ASP A 105 5.82 -8.70 14.50
N ALA A 106 5.29 -9.12 15.64
CA ALA A 106 5.59 -10.44 16.21
C ALA A 106 5.13 -11.57 15.28
N CYS A 107 3.96 -11.46 14.65
CA CYS A 107 3.47 -12.42 13.68
C CYS A 107 4.34 -12.44 12.41
N LEU A 108 4.68 -11.26 11.90
CA LEU A 108 5.52 -11.12 10.71
C LEU A 108 6.92 -11.71 10.93
N ILE A 109 7.56 -11.42 12.07
CA ILE A 109 8.87 -11.96 12.45
C ILE A 109 8.77 -13.46 12.77
N GLY A 110 7.65 -13.91 13.33
CA GLY A 110 7.39 -15.29 13.73
C GLY A 110 7.19 -16.29 12.58
N GLY A 111 7.43 -15.88 11.34
CA GLY A 111 7.40 -16.75 10.15
C GLY A 111 6.35 -16.40 9.10
N LEU A 112 5.46 -15.44 9.39
CA LEU A 112 4.43 -15.03 8.43
C LEU A 112 5.03 -14.41 7.16
N LYS A 113 6.15 -13.67 7.30
CA LYS A 113 6.89 -13.12 6.14
C LYS A 113 7.42 -14.22 5.23
N ASP A 114 8.07 -15.23 5.81
CA ASP A 114 8.68 -16.31 5.05
C ASP A 114 7.60 -17.19 4.37
N TRP A 115 6.53 -17.48 5.10
CA TRP A 115 5.40 -18.21 4.56
C TRP A 115 4.81 -17.46 3.35
N PHE A 116 4.58 -16.17 3.46
CA PHE A 116 3.98 -15.36 2.41
C PHE A 116 4.91 -15.18 1.21
N ASN A 117 6.20 -14.95 1.45
CA ASN A 117 7.19 -14.86 0.38
C ASN A 117 7.30 -16.17 -0.41
N ASN A 118 7.17 -17.33 0.24
CA ASN A 118 7.17 -18.62 -0.45
C ASN A 118 5.97 -18.75 -1.41
N LEU A 119 4.80 -18.26 -1.02
CA LEU A 119 3.61 -18.27 -1.90
C LEU A 119 3.79 -17.34 -3.10
N LEU A 120 4.33 -16.15 -2.89
CA LEU A 120 4.57 -15.15 -3.94
C LEU A 120 5.67 -15.56 -4.91
N ALA A 121 6.67 -16.32 -4.46
CA ALA A 121 7.76 -16.78 -5.30
C ALA A 121 7.29 -17.63 -6.50
N GLU A 122 6.15 -18.31 -6.35
CA GLU A 122 5.51 -19.08 -7.45
C GLU A 122 4.85 -18.18 -8.50
N LYS A 123 4.72 -16.88 -8.21
CA LYS A 123 4.12 -15.86 -9.09
C LYS A 123 5.14 -14.89 -9.66
N ASP A 124 6.43 -15.19 -9.53
CA ASP A 124 7.55 -14.31 -9.91
C ASP A 124 7.56 -12.96 -9.18
N LEU A 125 6.93 -12.90 -8.02
CA LEU A 125 6.86 -11.72 -7.15
C LEU A 125 7.65 -11.95 -5.85
N VAL A 126 8.22 -10.89 -5.33
CA VAL A 126 8.92 -10.91 -4.04
C VAL A 126 8.61 -9.65 -3.23
N VAL A 127 8.38 -9.83 -1.94
CA VAL A 127 8.29 -8.72 -0.99
C VAL A 127 9.72 -8.34 -0.57
N ILE A 128 10.12 -7.12 -0.89
CA ILE A 128 11.43 -6.57 -0.51
C ILE A 128 11.39 -5.77 0.78
N ALA A 129 10.21 -5.26 1.17
CA ALA A 129 10.02 -4.58 2.46
C ALA A 129 8.56 -4.73 2.94
N TRP A 130 8.41 -4.76 4.28
CA TRP A 130 7.14 -4.71 4.98
C TRP A 130 7.03 -3.40 5.74
N LEU A 131 5.90 -2.73 5.64
CA LEU A 131 5.68 -1.37 6.14
C LEU A 131 4.45 -1.36 7.07
N ASP A 132 4.44 -0.48 8.07
CA ASP A 132 3.25 -0.19 8.85
C ASP A 132 2.50 0.99 8.25
N ALA A 133 1.36 0.72 7.62
CA ALA A 133 0.46 1.75 7.09
C ALA A 133 -0.40 2.43 8.18
N GLY A 134 -0.28 1.99 9.43
CA GLY A 134 -1.13 2.42 10.54
C GLY A 134 -2.44 1.64 10.64
N SER A 135 -3.24 1.98 11.67
CA SER A 135 -4.55 1.39 11.87
C SER A 135 -5.62 2.14 11.07
N ARG A 136 -6.44 1.40 10.36
CA ARG A 136 -7.52 1.95 9.54
C ARG A 136 -8.74 2.23 10.39
N SER A 137 -9.33 3.40 10.20
CA SER A 137 -10.50 3.89 10.91
C SER A 137 -11.48 4.54 9.95
N VAL A 138 -12.75 4.61 10.33
CA VAL A 138 -13.81 5.16 9.47
C VAL A 138 -13.85 6.69 9.58
N TYR A 139 -13.96 7.36 8.45
CA TYR A 139 -14.29 8.77 8.36
C TYR A 139 -15.44 9.02 7.39
N ASN A 140 -16.31 9.98 7.72
CA ASN A 140 -17.49 10.26 6.93
C ASN A 140 -17.99 11.72 7.08
N SER A 141 -18.95 12.10 6.24
CA SER A 141 -19.55 13.43 6.23
C SER A 141 -20.85 13.55 7.06
N LYS A 142 -21.38 12.42 7.59
CA LYS A 142 -22.72 12.35 8.18
C LYS A 142 -22.72 12.44 9.72
N ASN A 143 -22.02 11.53 10.39
CA ASN A 143 -22.08 11.38 11.85
C ASN A 143 -20.83 10.76 12.44
N ALA A 144 -20.59 11.03 13.73
CA ALA A 144 -19.60 10.28 14.50
C ALA A 144 -20.07 8.83 14.71
N ILE A 145 -19.12 7.89 14.68
CA ILE A 145 -19.37 6.47 14.92
C ILE A 145 -18.86 6.14 16.33
N ASN A 146 -19.79 5.88 17.25
CA ASN A 146 -19.50 5.52 18.63
C ASN A 146 -19.86 4.05 18.92
N LYS A 147 -20.66 3.43 18.06
CA LYS A 147 -21.11 2.04 18.13
C LYS A 147 -21.42 1.53 16.73
N MET A 148 -21.50 0.23 16.57
CA MET A 148 -21.67 -0.41 15.27
C MET A 148 -22.95 0.05 14.54
N GLU A 149 -24.05 0.29 15.26
CA GLU A 149 -25.32 0.74 14.68
C GLU A 149 -25.22 2.12 14.00
N ASP A 150 -24.23 2.95 14.40
CA ASP A 150 -24.01 4.28 13.78
C ASP A 150 -23.47 4.16 12.36
N MET A 151 -23.03 2.98 11.92
CA MET A 151 -22.61 2.69 10.57
C MET A 151 -23.75 2.30 9.63
N ASN A 152 -24.94 2.02 10.17
CA ASN A 152 -26.07 1.57 9.39
C ASN A 152 -26.46 2.56 8.27
N GLY A 153 -26.47 2.07 7.03
CA GLY A 153 -26.89 2.83 5.87
C GLY A 153 -25.83 3.77 5.29
N LEU A 154 -24.62 3.84 5.89
CA LEU A 154 -23.52 4.59 5.30
C LEU A 154 -23.00 3.89 4.05
N LEU A 155 -22.76 4.68 3.00
CA LEU A 155 -22.01 4.26 1.80
C LEU A 155 -20.53 4.60 2.03
N LEU A 156 -19.73 3.60 2.32
CA LEU A 156 -18.30 3.78 2.63
C LEU A 156 -17.44 3.25 1.48
N ARG A 157 -16.59 4.11 0.95
CA ARG A 157 -15.57 3.63 0.02
C ARG A 157 -14.64 2.64 0.72
N VAL A 158 -14.34 1.57 0.03
CA VAL A 158 -13.31 0.61 0.41
C VAL A 158 -12.33 0.38 -0.75
N PRO A 159 -11.14 -0.19 -0.50
CA PRO A 159 -10.30 -0.73 -1.57
C PRO A 159 -11.07 -1.75 -2.41
N GLU A 160 -10.61 -2.00 -3.64
CA GLU A 160 -11.20 -2.97 -4.59
C GLU A 160 -10.87 -4.41 -4.15
N ASN A 161 -11.38 -4.80 -2.98
CA ASN A 161 -11.10 -6.08 -2.33
C ASN A 161 -12.33 -6.59 -1.58
N ASP A 162 -12.67 -7.86 -1.78
CA ASP A 162 -13.88 -8.50 -1.24
C ASP A 162 -13.91 -8.56 0.29
N VAL A 163 -12.73 -8.68 0.93
CA VAL A 163 -12.63 -8.72 2.40
C VAL A 163 -13.08 -7.40 3.00
N PHE A 164 -12.66 -6.27 2.41
CA PHE A 164 -13.08 -4.94 2.88
C PHE A 164 -14.59 -4.72 2.65
N MET A 165 -15.12 -5.11 1.50
CA MET A 165 -16.57 -5.02 1.23
C MET A 165 -17.37 -5.86 2.23
N SER A 166 -16.97 -7.10 2.46
CA SER A 166 -17.61 -8.00 3.42
C SER A 166 -17.52 -7.48 4.85
N SER A 167 -16.41 -6.87 5.23
CA SER A 167 -16.22 -6.27 6.55
C SER A 167 -17.18 -5.10 6.79
N MET A 168 -17.34 -4.20 5.80
CA MET A 168 -18.30 -3.09 5.92
C MET A 168 -19.74 -3.61 6.00
N ALA A 169 -20.08 -4.63 5.22
CA ALA A 169 -21.40 -5.25 5.31
C ALA A 169 -21.67 -5.87 6.69
N ALA A 170 -20.67 -6.53 7.28
CA ALA A 170 -20.76 -7.09 8.63
C ALA A 170 -20.95 -5.99 9.70
N PHE A 171 -20.42 -4.79 9.48
CA PHE A 171 -20.57 -3.64 10.36
C PHE A 171 -21.87 -2.85 10.12
N GLY A 172 -22.70 -3.24 9.15
CA GLY A 172 -23.98 -2.59 8.84
C GLY A 172 -23.89 -1.45 7.81
N ALA A 173 -22.71 -1.20 7.25
CA ALA A 173 -22.51 -0.24 6.16
C ALA A 173 -22.50 -0.94 4.79
N THR A 174 -22.51 -0.14 3.72
CA THR A 174 -22.29 -0.64 2.35
C THR A 174 -20.89 -0.26 1.89
N GLY A 175 -20.05 -1.25 1.66
CA GLY A 175 -18.73 -1.06 1.05
C GLY A 175 -18.87 -0.79 -0.45
N THR A 176 -18.29 0.32 -0.91
CA THR A 176 -18.28 0.72 -2.33
C THR A 176 -16.83 0.69 -2.81
N PRO A 177 -16.42 -0.31 -3.61
CA PRO A 177 -15.04 -0.41 -4.08
C PRO A 177 -14.72 0.73 -5.06
N MET A 178 -13.56 1.38 -4.87
CA MET A 178 -13.15 2.53 -5.68
C MET A 178 -11.64 2.75 -5.55
N PRO A 179 -10.94 3.14 -6.65
CA PRO A 179 -9.54 3.55 -6.60
C PRO A 179 -9.29 4.71 -5.64
N MET A 180 -8.06 4.82 -5.12
CA MET A 180 -7.68 5.85 -4.15
C MET A 180 -7.88 7.27 -4.69
N GLY A 181 -7.51 7.53 -5.94
CA GLY A 181 -7.56 8.85 -6.56
C GLY A 181 -8.98 9.45 -6.70
N ASP A 182 -10.01 8.62 -6.63
CA ASP A 182 -11.40 9.04 -6.86
C ASP A 182 -12.12 9.43 -5.55
N ILE A 183 -11.54 9.12 -4.39
CA ILE A 183 -12.21 9.25 -3.09
C ILE A 183 -12.59 10.70 -2.80
N TYR A 184 -11.67 11.65 -2.98
CA TYR A 184 -11.93 13.06 -2.66
C TYR A 184 -13.15 13.61 -3.43
N SER A 185 -13.19 13.40 -4.74
CA SER A 185 -14.28 13.85 -5.60
C SER A 185 -15.61 13.15 -5.29
N ALA A 186 -15.57 11.85 -4.97
CA ALA A 186 -16.75 11.09 -4.59
C ALA A 186 -17.34 11.54 -3.24
N LEU A 187 -16.49 11.87 -2.26
CA LEU A 187 -16.89 12.49 -1.00
C LEU A 187 -17.48 13.89 -1.21
N GLN A 188 -16.80 14.72 -2.01
CA GLN A 188 -17.21 16.09 -2.29
C GLN A 188 -18.57 16.16 -2.98
N THR A 189 -18.83 15.24 -3.90
CA THR A 189 -20.11 15.18 -4.65
C THR A 189 -21.21 14.39 -3.94
N GLY A 190 -20.87 13.70 -2.83
CA GLY A 190 -21.82 12.90 -2.06
C GLY A 190 -22.19 11.56 -2.73
N VAL A 191 -21.36 11.07 -3.66
CA VAL A 191 -21.50 9.71 -4.23
C VAL A 191 -21.26 8.64 -3.18
N ILE A 192 -20.37 8.93 -2.23
CA ILE A 192 -20.13 8.15 -1.01
C ILE A 192 -20.29 9.06 0.21
N ASP A 193 -20.65 8.48 1.35
CA ASP A 193 -20.79 9.19 2.62
C ASP A 193 -19.47 9.29 3.37
N GLY A 194 -18.57 8.35 3.14
CA GLY A 194 -17.30 8.24 3.84
C GLY A 194 -16.36 7.23 3.20
N ALA A 195 -15.27 7.00 3.89
CA ALA A 195 -14.31 5.94 3.57
C ALA A 195 -13.64 5.46 4.87
N GLU A 196 -12.75 4.50 4.74
CA GLU A 196 -11.93 4.01 5.84
C GLU A 196 -10.47 3.99 5.42
N ASN A 197 -9.59 4.45 6.30
CA ASN A 197 -8.14 4.43 6.09
C ASN A 197 -7.41 4.85 7.37
N ALA A 198 -6.08 4.83 7.33
CA ALA A 198 -5.24 5.36 8.40
C ALA A 198 -5.20 6.90 8.38
N ALA A 199 -4.95 7.51 9.54
CA ALA A 199 -4.93 8.96 9.71
C ALA A 199 -3.95 9.70 8.78
N PRO A 200 -2.74 9.18 8.48
CA PRO A 200 -1.83 9.83 7.52
C PRO A 200 -2.46 10.01 6.13
N VAL A 201 -3.22 9.02 5.64
CA VAL A 201 -3.91 9.08 4.36
C VAL A 201 -5.02 10.14 4.37
N LEU A 202 -5.83 10.17 5.44
CA LEU A 202 -6.86 11.21 5.61
C LEU A 202 -6.26 12.61 5.49
N TYR A 203 -5.06 12.81 6.04
CA TYR A 203 -4.37 14.10 6.05
C TYR A 203 -3.74 14.42 4.68
N SER A 204 -2.87 13.55 4.15
CA SER A 204 -2.13 13.79 2.91
C SER A 204 -3.05 13.92 1.68
N MET A 205 -4.13 13.11 1.62
CA MET A 205 -5.14 13.17 0.56
C MET A 205 -6.23 14.23 0.82
N LYS A 206 -6.11 15.00 1.91
CA LYS A 206 -7.02 16.11 2.30
C LYS A 206 -8.49 15.68 2.45
N HIS A 207 -8.76 14.41 2.71
CA HIS A 207 -10.13 13.92 2.86
C HIS A 207 -10.86 14.59 4.05
N TYR A 208 -10.13 15.13 5.05
CA TYR A 208 -10.68 15.89 6.15
C TYR A 208 -11.45 17.16 5.72
N GLU A 209 -11.19 17.69 4.53
CA GLU A 209 -11.92 18.85 4.00
C GLU A 209 -13.37 18.51 3.65
N VAL A 210 -13.62 17.25 3.25
CA VAL A 210 -14.91 16.76 2.75
C VAL A 210 -15.56 15.71 3.65
N ALA A 211 -14.84 15.18 4.63
CA ALA A 211 -15.33 14.22 5.65
C ALA A 211 -14.99 14.74 7.05
N LYS A 212 -16.00 15.20 7.80
CA LYS A 212 -15.81 15.95 9.06
C LYS A 212 -15.68 15.08 10.30
N TYR A 213 -16.08 13.82 10.22
CA TYR A 213 -16.08 12.88 11.34
C TYR A 213 -15.02 11.81 11.09
N PHE A 214 -14.04 11.72 11.96
CA PHE A 214 -13.06 10.63 12.00
C PHE A 214 -13.26 9.88 13.30
N SER A 215 -13.65 8.62 13.21
CA SER A 215 -13.96 7.77 14.36
C SER A 215 -12.93 6.66 14.45
N LEU A 216 -12.18 6.62 15.55
CA LEU A 216 -11.10 5.66 15.81
C LEU A 216 -11.66 4.25 16.01
N THR A 217 -12.18 3.67 14.94
CA THR A 217 -12.68 2.29 14.94
C THR A 217 -11.55 1.27 14.95
N GLU A 218 -10.39 1.64 14.44
CA GLU A 218 -9.15 0.82 14.40
C GLU A 218 -9.42 -0.62 13.99
N HIS A 219 -10.34 -0.80 13.03
CA HIS A 219 -10.93 -2.09 12.70
C HIS A 219 -10.01 -2.98 11.84
N ILE A 220 -9.06 -2.40 11.12
CA ILE A 220 -8.09 -3.15 10.32
C ILE A 220 -6.70 -2.53 10.50
N ARG A 221 -5.71 -3.36 10.75
CA ARG A 221 -4.30 -3.07 10.59
C ARG A 221 -3.76 -4.08 9.60
N THR A 222 -3.41 -3.61 8.41
CA THR A 222 -2.82 -4.44 7.36
C THR A 222 -1.44 -3.91 7.03
N PRO A 223 -0.42 -4.76 6.94
CA PRO A 223 0.89 -4.30 6.50
C PRO A 223 0.86 -3.90 5.03
N ASP A 224 1.53 -2.81 4.70
CA ASP A 224 1.87 -2.51 3.32
C ASP A 224 3.20 -3.19 2.95
N VAL A 225 3.41 -3.40 1.67
CA VAL A 225 4.57 -4.09 1.15
C VAL A 225 5.15 -3.37 -0.06
N LEU A 226 6.48 -3.39 -0.19
CA LEU A 226 7.14 -3.12 -1.45
C LEU A 226 7.31 -4.43 -2.20
N ILE A 227 6.79 -4.48 -3.40
CA ILE A 227 6.82 -5.65 -4.30
C ILE A 227 7.72 -5.35 -5.49
N MET A 228 8.52 -6.34 -5.83
CA MET A 228 9.40 -6.34 -7.00
C MET A 228 9.19 -7.64 -7.79
N SER A 229 9.43 -7.62 -9.10
CA SER A 229 9.56 -8.87 -9.86
C SER A 229 10.85 -9.57 -9.46
N LYS A 230 10.76 -10.88 -9.28
CA LYS A 230 11.92 -11.72 -8.91
C LYS A 230 13.06 -11.60 -9.94
N SER A 231 12.72 -11.42 -11.22
CA SER A 231 13.69 -11.25 -12.31
C SER A 231 14.65 -10.06 -12.16
N TYR A 232 14.29 -9.05 -11.35
CA TYR A 232 15.18 -7.93 -11.05
C TYR A 232 16.20 -8.22 -9.93
N LEU A 233 16.03 -9.33 -9.20
CA LEU A 233 16.94 -9.74 -8.14
C LEU A 233 17.94 -10.82 -8.58
N GLU A 234 17.75 -11.41 -9.74
CA GLU A 234 18.63 -12.40 -10.38
C GLU A 234 19.63 -11.74 -11.32
#